data_1605799edceadf81a150d8d488dc7af0
#
_entry.id   1605799edceadf81a150d8d488dc7af0
#
_cell.length_a   1.000
_cell.length_b   1.000
_cell.length_c   1.000
_cell.angle_alpha   90.00
_cell.angle_beta   90.00
_cell.angle_gamma   90.00
#
_symmetry.space_group_name_H-M   'P 1'
#
loop_
_entity.id
_entity.type
_entity.pdbx_description
1 polymer ?
#
loop_
_entity_poly.entity_id
_entity_poly.type
_entity_poly.pdbx_seq_one_letter_code
_entity_poly.pdbx_strand_id
1 'polypeptide(L)'
;INAFGGLNADATGKIFETMLANPTEMTLWHTAFMGLTALIVAGGVSAGIEKASKIMMPALAFILLFIVGYNAINMDFAKGAEFLFKFDLQRMQEVGVGKVLMAALGHAFFCLSLGMAIMVSYGSYLKQDVDLLATARTVIIWDIIFSLAAGLAIFPILFSNHLDPAAGPGLVFVTLPIAFGQMSLGVVVGTLFFLLLTFAALTSSISILEPIVEFLEEKTPMSRKLCTIVGAVATWAVGVLALLSFNKLSDFAVFTIHKNG
;
A
#
# COMPACT_ATOMS: atom_id res chain seq x y z
N ILE A 1 7.26 22.64 -2.37
CA ILE A 1 6.49 22.07 -1.27
C ILE A 1 4.99 22.41 -1.38
N ASN A 2 4.58 23.40 -2.16
CA ASN A 2 3.18 23.73 -2.39
C ASN A 2 2.74 23.45 -3.84
N ALA A 3 3.19 22.34 -4.39
CA ALA A 3 2.96 21.98 -5.79
C ALA A 3 1.47 21.77 -6.13
N PHE A 4 0.63 21.49 -5.12
CA PHE A 4 -0.80 21.21 -5.29
C PHE A 4 -1.71 22.38 -4.84
N GLY A 5 -1.15 23.47 -4.29
CA GLY A 5 -1.92 24.62 -3.83
C GLY A 5 -2.64 25.31 -4.99
N GLY A 6 -3.98 25.35 -4.94
CA GLY A 6 -4.82 26.00 -5.94
C GLY A 6 -4.96 25.25 -7.27
N LEU A 7 -4.46 24.00 -7.39
CA LEU A 7 -4.65 23.19 -8.57
C LEU A 7 -6.05 22.56 -8.59
N ASN A 8 -6.62 22.47 -9.79
CA ASN A 8 -7.83 21.69 -10.04
C ASN A 8 -7.49 20.21 -10.36
N ALA A 9 -8.51 19.36 -10.52
CA ALA A 9 -8.37 17.94 -10.80
C ALA A 9 -7.55 17.68 -12.07
N ASP A 10 -7.78 18.46 -13.12
CA ASP A 10 -7.09 18.27 -14.40
C ASP A 10 -5.60 18.60 -14.30
N ALA A 11 -5.23 19.65 -13.58
CA ALA A 11 -3.82 20.02 -13.40
C ALA A 11 -3.08 19.01 -12.52
N THR A 12 -3.71 18.50 -11.46
CA THR A 12 -3.13 17.47 -10.59
C THR A 12 -3.03 16.14 -11.33
N GLY A 13 -4.05 15.77 -12.11
CA GLY A 13 -4.02 14.59 -12.99
C GLY A 13 -2.87 14.63 -13.98
N LYS A 14 -2.63 15.78 -14.63
CA LYS A 14 -1.50 15.98 -15.55
C LYS A 14 -0.14 15.81 -14.88
N ILE A 15 0.04 16.23 -13.63
CA ILE A 15 1.29 16.00 -12.88
C ILE A 15 1.53 14.50 -12.73
N PHE A 16 0.50 13.74 -12.35
CA PHE A 16 0.60 12.29 -12.20
C PHE A 16 0.87 11.59 -13.53
N GLU A 17 0.13 11.94 -14.60
CA GLU A 17 0.32 11.42 -15.95
C GLU A 17 1.72 11.74 -16.49
N THR A 18 2.23 12.95 -16.27
CA THR A 18 3.58 13.35 -16.70
C THR A 18 4.66 12.52 -16.01
N MET A 19 4.47 12.22 -14.71
CA MET A 19 5.37 11.32 -13.98
C MET A 19 5.32 9.90 -14.56
N LEU A 20 4.13 9.35 -14.83
CA LEU A 20 3.96 8.03 -15.42
C LEU A 20 4.56 7.95 -16.84
N ALA A 21 4.46 9.02 -17.60
CA ALA A 21 5.01 9.10 -18.95
C ALA A 21 6.55 9.20 -18.98
N ASN A 22 7.21 9.51 -17.85
CA ASN A 22 8.68 9.64 -17.78
C ASN A 22 9.34 8.33 -17.31
N PRO A 23 9.83 7.48 -18.24
CA PRO A 23 10.38 6.17 -17.87
C PRO A 23 11.67 6.29 -17.05
N THR A 24 12.46 7.34 -17.25
CA THR A 24 13.71 7.55 -16.51
C THR A 24 13.46 7.87 -15.05
N GLU A 25 12.56 8.80 -14.78
CA GLU A 25 12.20 9.20 -13.43
C GLU A 25 11.55 8.03 -12.67
N MET A 26 10.59 7.33 -13.29
CA MET A 26 9.96 6.15 -12.70
C MET A 26 10.98 5.04 -12.39
N THR A 27 11.90 4.75 -13.32
CA THR A 27 12.94 3.73 -13.12
C THR A 27 13.88 4.12 -11.98
N LEU A 28 14.20 5.39 -11.84
CA LEU A 28 15.08 5.89 -10.78
C LEU A 28 14.45 5.72 -9.41
N TRP A 29 13.18 6.13 -9.24
CA TRP A 29 12.43 5.95 -7.99
C TRP A 29 12.20 4.47 -7.67
N HIS A 30 11.87 3.65 -8.67
CA HIS A 30 11.74 2.20 -8.50
C HIS A 30 13.06 1.58 -8.02
N THR A 31 14.19 1.96 -8.62
CA THR A 31 15.52 1.48 -8.23
C THR A 31 15.87 1.90 -6.81
N ALA A 32 15.62 3.14 -6.44
CA ALA A 32 15.86 3.65 -5.09
C ALA A 32 15.02 2.89 -4.04
N PHE A 33 13.74 2.67 -4.33
CA PHE A 33 12.83 1.93 -3.43
C PHE A 33 13.23 0.45 -3.29
N MET A 34 13.53 -0.23 -4.40
CA MET A 34 14.04 -1.63 -4.39
C MET A 34 15.39 -1.73 -3.69
N GLY A 35 16.29 -0.76 -3.89
CA GLY A 35 17.57 -0.71 -3.19
C GLY A 35 17.39 -0.60 -1.67
N LEU A 36 16.46 0.23 -1.20
CA LEU A 36 16.14 0.35 0.22
C LEU A 36 15.53 -0.94 0.78
N THR A 37 14.60 -1.55 0.05
CA THR A 37 14.01 -2.85 0.40
C THR A 37 15.09 -3.93 0.54
N ALA A 38 15.95 -4.05 -0.47
CA ALA A 38 17.04 -5.04 -0.49
C ALA A 38 18.05 -4.81 0.66
N LEU A 39 18.38 -3.56 0.96
CA LEU A 39 19.28 -3.22 2.06
C LEU A 39 18.75 -3.70 3.41
N ILE A 40 17.45 -3.52 3.65
CA ILE A 40 16.81 -3.98 4.89
C ILE A 40 16.77 -5.51 4.94
N VAL A 41 16.34 -6.17 3.88
CA VAL A 41 16.25 -7.64 3.80
C VAL A 41 17.63 -8.30 3.92
N ALA A 42 18.67 -7.74 3.31
CA ALA A 42 20.05 -8.20 3.41
C ALA A 42 20.59 -8.16 4.84
N GLY A 43 20.06 -7.28 5.69
CA GLY A 43 20.38 -7.22 7.13
C GLY A 43 19.88 -8.41 7.94
N GLY A 44 19.05 -9.27 7.36
CA GLY A 44 18.45 -10.45 8.01
C GLY A 44 17.21 -10.11 8.82
N VAL A 45 16.62 -11.15 9.41
CA VAL A 45 15.35 -11.03 10.13
C VAL A 45 15.50 -10.09 11.35
N SER A 46 16.46 -10.36 12.23
CA SER A 46 16.58 -9.61 13.49
C SER A 46 17.20 -8.22 13.32
N ALA A 47 18.31 -8.10 12.56
CA ALA A 47 19.03 -6.84 12.43
C ALA A 47 18.48 -5.91 11.31
N GLY A 48 17.80 -6.47 10.33
CA GLY A 48 17.18 -5.75 9.21
C GLY A 48 15.68 -5.58 9.42
N ILE A 49 14.92 -6.64 9.16
CA ILE A 49 13.45 -6.60 9.08
C ILE A 49 12.83 -6.20 10.41
N GLU A 50 13.17 -6.87 11.50
CA GLU A 50 12.61 -6.59 12.84
C GLU A 50 12.96 -5.18 13.32
N LYS A 51 14.21 -4.75 13.13
CA LYS A 51 14.65 -3.41 13.52
C LYS A 51 13.93 -2.32 12.71
N ALA A 52 13.81 -2.50 11.39
CA ALA A 52 13.07 -1.58 10.52
C ALA A 52 11.60 -1.50 10.92
N SER A 53 10.94 -2.66 11.14
CA SER A 53 9.54 -2.73 11.56
C SER A 53 9.30 -2.09 12.92
N LYS A 54 10.18 -2.28 13.89
CA LYS A 54 10.10 -1.64 15.23
C LYS A 54 10.13 -0.11 15.18
N ILE A 55 10.66 0.48 14.13
CA ILE A 55 10.68 1.94 13.92
C ILE A 55 9.49 2.36 13.06
N MET A 56 9.28 1.69 11.91
CA MET A 56 8.28 2.10 10.94
C MET A 56 6.84 1.88 11.44
N MET A 57 6.55 0.77 12.13
CA MET A 57 5.18 0.48 12.57
C MET A 57 4.65 1.47 13.62
N PRO A 58 5.40 1.81 14.70
CA PRO A 58 4.97 2.86 15.62
C PRO A 58 4.86 4.24 14.95
N ALA A 59 5.79 4.59 14.05
CA ALA A 59 5.74 5.84 13.31
C ALA A 59 4.49 5.90 12.42
N LEU A 60 4.17 4.83 11.71
CA LEU A 60 2.95 4.69 10.92
C LEU A 60 1.70 4.84 11.78
N ALA A 61 1.64 4.15 12.92
CA ALA A 61 0.52 4.25 13.86
C ALA A 61 0.35 5.69 14.37
N PHE A 62 1.44 6.35 14.75
CA PHE A 62 1.40 7.72 15.24
C PHE A 62 0.91 8.70 14.16
N ILE A 63 1.44 8.60 12.93
CA ILE A 63 1.01 9.46 11.80
C ILE A 63 -0.47 9.21 11.49
N LEU A 64 -0.90 7.95 11.44
CA LEU A 64 -2.28 7.58 11.19
C LEU A 64 -3.23 8.19 12.23
N LEU A 65 -2.92 8.01 13.51
CA LEU A 65 -3.71 8.57 14.61
C LEU A 65 -3.72 10.11 14.59
N PHE A 66 -2.60 10.74 14.22
CA PHE A 66 -2.54 12.19 14.04
C PHE A 66 -3.50 12.67 12.95
N ILE A 67 -3.51 12.00 11.77
CA ILE A 67 -4.41 12.35 10.66
C ILE A 67 -5.86 12.12 11.06
N VAL A 68 -6.19 11.00 11.71
CA VAL A 68 -7.55 10.73 12.23
C VAL A 68 -7.98 11.79 13.24
N GLY A 69 -7.12 12.16 14.18
CA GLY A 69 -7.39 13.22 15.17
C GLY A 69 -7.59 14.58 14.51
N TYR A 70 -6.76 14.94 13.53
CA TYR A 70 -6.92 16.15 12.74
C TYR A 70 -8.28 16.17 12.01
N ASN A 71 -8.66 15.05 11.38
CA ASN A 71 -9.94 14.92 10.67
C ASN A 71 -11.14 15.02 11.62
N ALA A 72 -11.04 14.47 12.82
CA ALA A 72 -12.11 14.55 13.81
C ALA A 72 -12.46 15.99 14.23
N ILE A 73 -11.47 16.89 14.16
CA ILE A 73 -11.64 18.29 14.55
C ILE A 73 -11.98 19.19 13.35
N ASN A 74 -11.40 18.92 12.17
CA ASN A 74 -11.38 19.89 11.06
C ASN A 74 -12.17 19.42 9.83
N MET A 75 -12.60 18.15 9.78
CA MET A 75 -13.26 17.55 8.61
C MET A 75 -14.66 17.02 8.95
N ASP A 76 -15.43 16.67 7.93
CA ASP A 76 -16.75 16.04 8.10
C ASP A 76 -16.59 14.56 8.52
N PHE A 77 -16.10 14.40 9.76
CA PHE A 77 -15.78 13.09 10.34
C PHE A 77 -17.01 12.18 10.43
N ALA A 78 -18.18 12.77 10.70
CA ALA A 78 -19.42 12.02 10.84
C ALA A 78 -19.82 11.35 9.52
N LYS A 79 -19.71 12.04 8.39
CA LYS A 79 -19.99 11.45 7.07
C LYS A 79 -18.98 10.38 6.69
N GLY A 80 -17.70 10.61 6.98
CA GLY A 80 -16.65 9.60 6.75
C GLY A 80 -16.90 8.33 7.56
N ALA A 81 -17.24 8.47 8.83
CA ALA A 81 -17.58 7.36 9.70
C ALA A 81 -18.88 6.66 9.28
N GLU A 82 -19.93 7.43 8.93
CA GLU A 82 -21.18 6.84 8.42
C GLU A 82 -20.92 6.00 7.17
N PHE A 83 -20.16 6.50 6.21
CA PHE A 83 -19.81 5.76 5.00
C PHE A 83 -19.07 4.44 5.32
N LEU A 84 -18.16 4.46 6.28
CA LEU A 84 -17.34 3.30 6.63
C LEU A 84 -18.13 2.23 7.43
N PHE A 85 -19.03 2.66 8.34
CA PHE A 85 -19.69 1.76 9.27
C PHE A 85 -21.16 1.48 8.92
N LYS A 86 -21.76 2.24 8.00
CA LYS A 86 -23.17 2.01 7.61
C LYS A 86 -23.29 0.76 6.76
N PHE A 87 -23.96 -0.23 7.32
CA PHE A 87 -24.25 -1.46 6.61
C PHE A 87 -25.54 -1.30 5.77
N ASP A 88 -25.41 -1.40 4.45
CA ASP A 88 -26.52 -1.26 3.50
C ASP A 88 -26.82 -2.61 2.82
N LEU A 89 -27.80 -3.32 3.41
CA LEU A 89 -28.26 -4.61 2.90
C LEU A 89 -28.91 -4.51 1.51
N GLN A 90 -29.63 -3.43 1.24
CA GLN A 90 -30.33 -3.24 -0.04
C GLN A 90 -29.30 -3.11 -1.16
N ARG A 91 -28.30 -2.26 -0.97
CA ARG A 91 -27.20 -2.08 -1.93
C ARG A 91 -26.38 -3.37 -2.13
N MET A 92 -26.17 -4.15 -1.05
CA MET A 92 -25.50 -5.44 -1.15
C MET A 92 -26.29 -6.45 -1.99
N GLN A 93 -27.64 -6.43 -1.89
CA GLN A 93 -28.51 -7.28 -2.75
C GLN A 93 -28.51 -6.83 -4.21
N GLU A 94 -28.55 -5.54 -4.47
CA GLU A 94 -28.47 -4.96 -5.83
C GLU A 94 -27.16 -5.33 -6.55
N VAL A 95 -26.02 -5.23 -5.85
CA VAL A 95 -24.70 -5.63 -6.39
C VAL A 95 -24.58 -7.15 -6.55
N GLY A 96 -25.27 -7.89 -5.72
CA GLY A 96 -25.25 -9.35 -5.61
C GLY A 96 -24.38 -9.83 -4.46
N VAL A 97 -25.02 -10.46 -3.47
CA VAL A 97 -24.40 -10.95 -2.23
C VAL A 97 -23.14 -11.79 -2.51
N GLY A 98 -23.20 -12.69 -3.50
CA GLY A 98 -22.06 -13.53 -3.90
C GLY A 98 -20.85 -12.72 -4.38
N LYS A 99 -21.07 -11.67 -5.16
CA LYS A 99 -20.00 -10.78 -5.62
C LYS A 99 -19.36 -10.02 -4.47
N VAL A 100 -20.18 -9.51 -3.53
CA VAL A 100 -19.70 -8.79 -2.35
C VAL A 100 -18.87 -9.70 -1.46
N LEU A 101 -19.33 -10.93 -1.20
CA LEU A 101 -18.60 -11.91 -0.41
C LEU A 101 -17.27 -12.32 -1.07
N MET A 102 -17.27 -12.54 -2.38
CA MET A 102 -16.03 -12.86 -3.11
C MET A 102 -15.03 -11.70 -3.07
N ALA A 103 -15.50 -10.47 -3.21
CA ALA A 103 -14.64 -9.29 -3.09
C ALA A 103 -14.07 -9.14 -1.66
N ALA A 104 -14.90 -9.36 -0.64
CA ALA A 104 -14.47 -9.30 0.75
C ALA A 104 -13.44 -10.40 1.08
N LEU A 105 -13.66 -11.64 0.61
CA LEU A 105 -12.70 -12.73 0.75
C LEU A 105 -11.37 -12.40 0.06
N GLY A 106 -11.41 -11.94 -1.19
CA GLY A 106 -10.22 -11.54 -1.93
C GLY A 106 -9.44 -10.43 -1.22
N HIS A 107 -10.15 -9.44 -0.67
CA HIS A 107 -9.56 -8.38 0.14
C HIS A 107 -8.90 -8.93 1.42
N ALA A 108 -9.58 -9.79 2.16
CA ALA A 108 -9.04 -10.40 3.37
C ALA A 108 -7.78 -11.25 3.08
N PHE A 109 -7.77 -12.03 2.00
CA PHE A 109 -6.59 -12.80 1.57
C PHE A 109 -5.41 -11.88 1.25
N PHE A 110 -5.67 -10.77 0.58
CA PHE A 110 -4.65 -9.79 0.24
C PHE A 110 -4.08 -9.09 1.49
N CYS A 111 -4.94 -8.55 2.37
CA CYS A 111 -4.53 -7.83 3.58
C CYS A 111 -3.74 -8.72 4.55
N LEU A 112 -4.17 -9.96 4.73
CA LEU A 112 -3.49 -10.93 5.59
C LEU A 112 -2.33 -11.65 4.90
N SER A 113 -1.99 -11.28 3.66
CA SER A 113 -0.90 -11.87 2.88
C SER A 113 -1.00 -13.39 2.73
N LEU A 114 -2.24 -13.91 2.64
CA LEU A 114 -2.50 -15.35 2.47
C LEU A 114 -2.26 -15.79 1.02
N GLY A 115 -1.65 -16.96 0.84
CA GLY A 115 -1.38 -17.52 -0.48
C GLY A 115 -0.12 -16.99 -1.18
N MET A 116 0.61 -16.05 -0.58
CA MET A 116 1.84 -15.46 -1.12
C MET A 116 3.13 -15.98 -0.45
N ALA A 117 3.07 -17.09 0.26
CA ALA A 117 4.15 -17.67 1.07
C ALA A 117 4.66 -16.79 2.24
N ILE A 118 4.23 -15.53 2.36
CA ILE A 118 4.69 -14.59 3.40
C ILE A 118 4.42 -15.12 4.80
N MET A 119 3.20 -15.59 5.06
CA MET A 119 2.84 -16.15 6.38
C MET A 119 3.57 -17.46 6.68
N VAL A 120 3.91 -18.25 5.66
CA VAL A 120 4.71 -19.48 5.81
C VAL A 120 6.13 -19.10 6.20
N SER A 121 6.74 -18.16 5.50
CA SER A 121 8.08 -17.63 5.77
C SER A 121 8.18 -17.04 7.19
N TYR A 122 7.28 -16.16 7.57
CA TYR A 122 7.30 -15.60 8.94
C TYR A 122 6.98 -16.64 10.01
N GLY A 123 6.15 -17.64 9.71
CA GLY A 123 5.87 -18.75 10.59
C GLY A 123 7.09 -19.61 10.87
N SER A 124 7.99 -19.79 9.88
CA SER A 124 9.23 -20.57 10.03
C SER A 124 10.21 -19.95 11.04
N TYR A 125 10.15 -18.63 11.23
CA TYR A 125 11.00 -17.91 12.18
C TYR A 125 10.48 -17.92 13.63
N LEU A 126 9.26 -18.41 13.85
CA LEU A 126 8.67 -18.44 15.19
C LEU A 126 9.29 -19.58 16.01
N LYS A 127 9.48 -19.32 17.30
CA LYS A 127 9.93 -20.34 18.24
C LYS A 127 8.82 -21.40 18.46
N GLN A 128 9.21 -22.62 18.81
CA GLN A 128 8.27 -23.74 18.99
C GLN A 128 7.25 -23.56 20.13
N ASP A 129 7.52 -22.68 21.07
CA ASP A 129 6.67 -22.36 22.22
C ASP A 129 5.62 -21.27 21.94
N VAL A 130 5.60 -20.70 20.73
CA VAL A 130 4.66 -19.64 20.34
C VAL A 130 3.30 -20.24 19.99
N ASP A 131 2.25 -19.72 20.64
CA ASP A 131 0.86 -20.03 20.27
C ASP A 131 0.50 -19.37 18.95
N LEU A 132 0.45 -20.16 17.87
CA LEU A 132 0.12 -19.70 16.53
C LEU A 132 -1.30 -19.15 16.43
N LEU A 133 -2.25 -19.70 17.17
CA LEU A 133 -3.65 -19.25 17.14
C LEU A 133 -3.80 -17.89 17.81
N ALA A 134 -3.16 -17.68 18.96
CA ALA A 134 -3.14 -16.38 19.63
C ALA A 134 -2.43 -15.32 18.77
N THR A 135 -1.33 -15.69 18.12
CA THR A 135 -0.60 -14.81 17.20
C THR A 135 -1.48 -14.41 16.00
N ALA A 136 -2.14 -15.37 15.35
CA ALA A 136 -3.03 -15.11 14.22
C ALA A 136 -4.20 -14.19 14.60
N ARG A 137 -4.83 -14.42 15.77
CA ARG A 137 -5.88 -13.53 16.29
C ARG A 137 -5.39 -12.10 16.47
N THR A 138 -4.19 -11.95 17.03
CA THR A 138 -3.58 -10.64 17.25
C THR A 138 -3.34 -9.92 15.92
N VAL A 139 -2.81 -10.60 14.91
CA VAL A 139 -2.60 -10.05 13.57
C VAL A 139 -3.92 -9.59 12.96
N ILE A 140 -4.97 -10.43 12.98
CA ILE A 140 -6.29 -10.10 12.43
C ILE A 140 -6.90 -8.87 13.11
N ILE A 141 -6.83 -8.81 14.45
CA ILE A 141 -7.39 -7.67 15.22
C ILE A 141 -6.67 -6.36 14.82
N TRP A 142 -5.35 -6.37 14.77
CA TRP A 142 -4.60 -5.18 14.39
C TRP A 142 -4.81 -4.79 12.93
N ASP A 143 -4.91 -5.75 12.01
CA ASP A 143 -5.24 -5.50 10.60
C ASP A 143 -6.59 -4.75 10.47
N ILE A 144 -7.63 -5.24 11.16
CA ILE A 144 -8.95 -4.57 11.19
C ILE A 144 -8.84 -3.15 11.76
N ILE A 145 -8.16 -2.98 12.90
CA ILE A 145 -8.01 -1.67 13.56
C ILE A 145 -7.32 -0.68 12.63
N PHE A 146 -6.20 -1.07 12.01
CA PHE A 146 -5.45 -0.20 11.10
C PHE A 146 -6.24 0.09 9.82
N SER A 147 -6.95 -0.88 9.26
CA SER A 147 -7.79 -0.71 8.08
C SER A 147 -8.93 0.29 8.33
N LEU A 148 -9.62 0.16 9.46
CA LEU A 148 -10.67 1.11 9.86
C LEU A 148 -10.11 2.50 10.13
N ALA A 149 -8.97 2.59 10.81
CA ALA A 149 -8.30 3.87 11.06
C ALA A 149 -7.86 4.54 9.75
N ALA A 150 -7.36 3.76 8.77
CA ALA A 150 -7.01 4.28 7.44
C ALA A 150 -8.24 4.81 6.70
N GLY A 151 -9.40 4.14 6.80
CA GLY A 151 -10.67 4.65 6.29
C GLY A 151 -11.05 5.99 6.94
N LEU A 152 -10.93 6.10 8.27
CA LEU A 152 -11.18 7.34 9.01
C LEU A 152 -10.15 8.45 8.72
N ALA A 153 -8.96 8.08 8.25
CA ALA A 153 -7.96 9.05 7.78
C ALA A 153 -8.28 9.59 6.38
N ILE A 154 -8.97 8.84 5.53
CA ILE A 154 -9.20 9.18 4.12
C ILE A 154 -10.60 9.74 3.89
N PHE A 155 -11.66 9.01 4.27
CA PHE A 155 -13.04 9.36 3.90
C PHE A 155 -13.51 10.73 4.42
N PRO A 156 -13.22 11.18 5.65
CA PRO A 156 -13.59 12.52 6.09
C PRO A 156 -13.00 13.62 5.21
N ILE A 157 -11.75 13.46 4.75
CA ILE A 157 -11.09 14.40 3.84
C ILE A 157 -11.84 14.48 2.51
N LEU A 158 -12.22 13.33 1.95
CA LEU A 158 -12.95 13.27 0.68
C LEU A 158 -14.31 13.95 0.77
N PHE A 159 -15.11 13.61 1.78
CA PHE A 159 -16.46 14.15 1.94
C PHE A 159 -16.46 15.65 2.27
N SER A 160 -15.48 16.15 3.02
CA SER A 160 -15.32 17.57 3.28
C SER A 160 -14.98 18.38 2.03
N ASN A 161 -14.32 17.75 1.06
CA ASN A 161 -13.93 18.40 -0.19
C ASN A 161 -14.84 17.99 -1.38
N HIS A 162 -15.98 17.35 -1.13
CA HIS A 162 -16.94 16.88 -2.15
C HIS A 162 -16.33 16.02 -3.26
N LEU A 163 -15.36 15.15 -2.89
CA LEU A 163 -14.64 14.28 -3.81
C LEU A 163 -15.21 12.86 -3.80
N ASP A 164 -15.09 12.16 -4.96
CA ASP A 164 -15.61 10.81 -5.12
C ASP A 164 -14.68 9.77 -4.47
N PRO A 165 -15.17 8.93 -3.55
CA PRO A 165 -14.40 7.85 -2.95
C PRO A 165 -14.11 6.68 -3.91
N ALA A 166 -14.79 6.60 -5.07
CA ALA A 166 -14.68 5.48 -6.01
C ALA A 166 -13.56 5.64 -7.06
N ALA A 167 -12.66 6.60 -6.90
CA ALA A 167 -11.65 6.95 -7.91
C ALA A 167 -10.48 5.95 -8.08
N GLY A 168 -10.48 4.79 -7.39
CA GLY A 168 -9.42 3.78 -7.50
C GLY A 168 -8.01 4.33 -7.19
N PRO A 169 -6.96 3.98 -7.99
CA PRO A 169 -5.59 4.50 -7.78
C PRO A 169 -5.50 6.02 -7.88
N GLY A 170 -6.37 6.65 -8.67
CA GLY A 170 -6.49 8.11 -8.76
C GLY A 170 -6.88 8.75 -7.43
N LEU A 171 -7.53 8.01 -6.52
CA LEU A 171 -7.87 8.50 -5.20
C LEU A 171 -6.63 8.99 -4.44
N VAL A 172 -5.58 8.21 -4.42
CA VAL A 172 -4.36 8.48 -3.65
C VAL A 172 -3.48 9.54 -4.32
N PHE A 173 -3.34 9.50 -5.65
CA PHE A 173 -2.33 10.29 -6.36
C PHE A 173 -2.91 11.52 -7.08
N VAL A 174 -4.23 11.61 -7.23
CA VAL A 174 -4.90 12.76 -7.84
C VAL A 174 -5.86 13.40 -6.85
N THR A 175 -6.82 12.65 -6.33
CA THR A 175 -7.93 13.18 -5.52
C THR A 175 -7.47 13.70 -4.16
N LEU A 176 -6.68 12.93 -3.40
CA LEU A 176 -6.17 13.37 -2.10
C LEU A 176 -5.21 14.56 -2.18
N PRO A 177 -4.25 14.64 -3.13
CA PRO A 177 -3.45 15.85 -3.32
C PRO A 177 -4.27 17.13 -3.56
N ILE A 178 -5.39 17.04 -4.29
CA ILE A 178 -6.31 18.18 -4.47
C ILE A 178 -6.90 18.60 -3.11
N ALA A 179 -7.38 17.64 -2.32
CA ALA A 179 -7.93 17.91 -1.00
C ALA A 179 -6.86 18.54 -0.08
N PHE A 180 -5.65 18.03 -0.07
CA PHE A 180 -4.54 18.61 0.70
C PHE A 180 -4.21 20.03 0.24
N GLY A 181 -4.32 20.33 -1.06
CA GLY A 181 -4.11 21.68 -1.60
C GLY A 181 -5.15 22.71 -1.11
N GLN A 182 -6.32 22.26 -0.65
CA GLN A 182 -7.43 23.10 -0.17
C GLN A 182 -7.48 23.22 1.36
N MET A 183 -6.76 22.35 2.10
CA MET A 183 -6.76 22.35 3.57
C MET A 183 -5.80 23.36 4.15
N SER A 184 -6.14 23.96 5.31
CA SER A 184 -5.30 24.94 6.00
C SER A 184 -3.93 24.40 6.43
N LEU A 185 -3.84 23.13 6.85
CA LEU A 185 -2.60 22.40 7.15
C LEU A 185 -2.28 21.34 6.09
N GLY A 186 -2.79 21.48 4.88
CA GLY A 186 -2.72 20.47 3.84
C GLY A 186 -1.30 20.03 3.46
N VAL A 187 -0.32 20.95 3.51
CA VAL A 187 1.10 20.61 3.28
C VAL A 187 1.61 19.63 4.35
N VAL A 188 1.26 19.87 5.62
CA VAL A 188 1.70 19.00 6.73
C VAL A 188 1.00 17.66 6.65
N VAL A 189 -0.33 17.66 6.55
CA VAL A 189 -1.16 16.44 6.48
C VAL A 189 -0.80 15.62 5.25
N GLY A 190 -0.65 16.25 4.10
CA GLY A 190 -0.26 15.56 2.85
C GLY A 190 1.14 14.97 2.92
N THR A 191 2.12 15.70 3.49
CA THR A 191 3.48 15.17 3.67
C THR A 191 3.48 13.96 4.62
N LEU A 192 2.77 14.04 5.74
CA LEU A 192 2.63 12.93 6.67
C LEU A 192 1.89 11.75 6.05
N PHE A 193 0.86 12.01 5.24
CA PHE A 193 0.13 10.96 4.54
C PHE A 193 1.03 10.20 3.56
N PHE A 194 1.81 10.90 2.73
CA PHE A 194 2.71 10.24 1.79
C PHE A 194 3.89 9.54 2.48
N LEU A 195 4.36 10.06 3.61
CA LEU A 195 5.34 9.39 4.46
C LEU A 195 4.78 8.09 5.04
N LEU A 196 3.54 8.13 5.57
CA LEU A 196 2.81 6.96 6.04
C LEU A 196 2.67 5.91 4.93
N LEU A 197 2.25 6.34 3.72
CA LEU A 197 2.12 5.46 2.57
C LEU A 197 3.46 4.83 2.16
N THR A 198 4.54 5.60 2.23
CA THR A 198 5.91 5.11 1.95
C THR A 198 6.32 4.03 2.96
N PHE A 199 6.08 4.24 4.26
CA PHE A 199 6.37 3.23 5.28
C PHE A 199 5.51 1.97 5.11
N ALA A 200 4.22 2.13 4.82
CA ALA A 200 3.33 1.01 4.55
C ALA A 200 3.78 0.20 3.32
N ALA A 201 4.14 0.87 2.23
CA ALA A 201 4.66 0.23 1.03
C ALA A 201 6.00 -0.48 1.28
N LEU A 202 6.90 0.15 2.05
CA LEU A 202 8.22 -0.41 2.33
C LEU A 202 8.12 -1.66 3.22
N THR A 203 7.29 -1.66 4.26
CA THR A 203 7.05 -2.85 5.09
C THR A 203 6.47 -4.00 4.26
N SER A 204 5.57 -3.71 3.34
CA SER A 204 4.99 -4.70 2.42
C SER A 204 6.03 -5.25 1.44
N SER A 205 6.87 -4.40 0.84
CA SER A 205 7.89 -4.85 -0.11
C SER A 205 8.95 -5.73 0.54
N ILE A 206 9.35 -5.41 1.78
CA ILE A 206 10.24 -6.26 2.59
C ILE A 206 9.62 -7.64 2.79
N SER A 207 8.34 -7.70 3.16
CA SER A 207 7.62 -8.94 3.42
C SER A 207 7.42 -9.80 2.17
N ILE A 208 7.32 -9.18 1.00
CA ILE A 208 7.18 -9.90 -0.28
C ILE A 208 8.53 -10.43 -0.77
N LEU A 209 9.63 -9.71 -0.52
CA LEU A 209 10.95 -10.13 -0.94
C LEU A 209 11.52 -11.25 -0.05
N GLU A 210 11.18 -11.25 1.24
CA GLU A 210 11.73 -12.21 2.23
C GLU A 210 11.52 -13.69 1.86
N PRO A 211 10.32 -14.17 1.47
CA PRO A 211 10.14 -15.58 1.08
C PRO A 211 11.00 -16.01 -0.11
N ILE A 212 11.27 -15.10 -1.02
CA ILE A 212 12.15 -15.36 -2.17
C ILE A 212 13.58 -15.56 -1.70
N VAL A 213 14.04 -14.70 -0.79
CA VAL A 213 15.40 -14.79 -0.23
C VAL A 213 15.56 -16.03 0.62
N GLU A 214 14.60 -16.33 1.50
CA GLU A 214 14.57 -17.54 2.32
C GLU A 214 14.62 -18.80 1.46
N PHE A 215 13.80 -18.89 0.43
CA PHE A 215 13.82 -20.02 -0.50
C PHE A 215 15.18 -20.18 -1.19
N LEU A 216 15.81 -19.10 -1.62
CA LEU A 216 17.14 -19.15 -2.23
C LEU A 216 18.22 -19.58 -1.22
N GLU A 217 18.16 -19.10 0.03
CA GLU A 217 19.07 -19.53 1.11
C GLU A 217 18.93 -21.03 1.40
N GLU A 218 17.70 -21.54 1.42
CA GLU A 218 17.45 -22.96 1.69
C GLU A 218 17.93 -23.88 0.56
N LYS A 219 17.75 -23.46 -0.69
CA LYS A 219 17.99 -24.30 -1.89
C LYS A 219 19.38 -24.13 -2.49
N THR A 220 20.15 -23.13 -2.07
CA THR A 220 21.46 -22.84 -2.67
C THR A 220 22.53 -22.60 -1.60
N PRO A 221 23.81 -22.81 -1.89
CA PRO A 221 24.89 -22.51 -0.96
C PRO A 221 25.25 -21.03 -0.88
N MET A 222 24.41 -20.15 -1.40
CA MET A 222 24.65 -18.71 -1.45
C MET A 222 24.44 -18.06 -0.07
N SER A 223 25.23 -17.04 0.21
CA SER A 223 25.00 -16.23 1.41
C SER A 223 23.71 -15.39 1.28
N ARG A 224 23.08 -15.07 2.43
CA ARG A 224 21.87 -14.24 2.48
C ARG A 224 21.99 -12.95 1.66
N LYS A 225 23.14 -12.26 1.74
CA LYS A 225 23.37 -11.05 0.96
C LYS A 225 23.27 -11.30 -0.53
N LEU A 226 23.84 -12.40 -1.01
CA LEU A 226 23.80 -12.77 -2.42
C LEU A 226 22.40 -13.20 -2.84
N CYS A 227 21.70 -13.99 -2.02
CA CYS A 227 20.29 -14.35 -2.24
C CYS A 227 19.39 -13.09 -2.35
N THR A 228 19.61 -12.12 -1.45
CA THR A 228 18.87 -10.85 -1.49
C THR A 228 19.16 -10.07 -2.77
N ILE A 229 20.41 -9.97 -3.20
CA ILE A 229 20.77 -9.27 -4.45
C ILE A 229 20.11 -9.96 -5.65
N VAL A 230 20.19 -11.28 -5.74
CA VAL A 230 19.58 -12.05 -6.84
C VAL A 230 18.08 -11.88 -6.86
N GLY A 231 17.39 -12.05 -5.72
CA GLY A 231 15.95 -11.87 -5.59
C GLY A 231 15.51 -10.44 -5.91
N ALA A 232 16.22 -9.44 -5.37
CA ALA A 232 15.91 -8.03 -5.61
C ALA A 232 16.12 -7.63 -7.08
N VAL A 233 17.20 -8.08 -7.73
CA VAL A 233 17.46 -7.79 -9.15
C VAL A 233 16.41 -8.46 -10.04
N ALA A 234 16.03 -9.70 -9.75
CA ALA A 234 14.98 -10.39 -10.50
C ALA A 234 13.63 -9.67 -10.37
N THR A 235 13.24 -9.31 -9.16
CA THR A 235 12.01 -8.56 -8.89
C THR A 235 12.05 -7.16 -9.50
N TRP A 236 13.19 -6.47 -9.39
CA TRP A 236 13.41 -5.16 -10.02
C TRP A 236 13.26 -5.22 -11.54
N ALA A 237 13.83 -6.23 -12.20
CA ALA A 237 13.74 -6.39 -13.65
C ALA A 237 12.29 -6.59 -14.11
N VAL A 238 11.51 -7.43 -13.40
CA VAL A 238 10.07 -7.59 -13.66
C VAL A 238 9.33 -6.28 -13.41
N GLY A 239 9.68 -5.56 -12.33
CA GLY A 239 9.12 -4.24 -12.01
C GLY A 239 9.39 -3.19 -13.09
N VAL A 240 10.59 -3.20 -13.70
CA VAL A 240 10.91 -2.31 -14.83
C VAL A 240 10.02 -2.62 -16.05
N LEU A 241 9.77 -3.89 -16.34
CA LEU A 241 8.83 -4.25 -17.43
C LEU A 241 7.42 -3.74 -17.16
N ALA A 242 6.92 -3.92 -15.93
CA ALA A 242 5.63 -3.40 -15.52
C ALA A 242 5.56 -1.86 -15.59
N LEU A 243 6.63 -1.17 -15.18
CA LEU A 243 6.75 0.28 -15.24
C LEU A 243 6.77 0.79 -16.70
N LEU A 244 7.47 0.11 -17.60
CA LEU A 244 7.51 0.48 -19.01
C LEU A 244 6.16 0.29 -19.72
N SER A 245 5.24 -0.53 -19.19
CA SER A 245 3.89 -0.67 -19.73
C SER A 245 3.05 0.61 -19.66
N PHE A 246 3.39 1.54 -18.76
CA PHE A 246 2.71 2.84 -18.67
C PHE A 246 3.21 3.87 -19.70
N ASN A 247 4.31 3.57 -20.42
CA ASN A 247 4.92 4.50 -21.35
C ASN A 247 5.43 3.82 -22.64
N LYS A 248 6.68 3.32 -22.67
CA LYS A 248 7.30 2.78 -23.89
C LYS A 248 6.65 1.50 -24.43
N LEU A 249 6.03 0.71 -23.58
CA LEU A 249 5.37 -0.56 -23.92
C LEU A 249 3.85 -0.48 -23.82
N SER A 250 3.26 0.73 -23.77
CA SER A 250 1.80 0.92 -23.69
C SER A 250 1.04 0.24 -24.82
N ASP A 251 1.62 0.17 -26.01
CA ASP A 251 1.01 -0.43 -27.18
C ASP A 251 1.33 -1.94 -27.34
N PHE A 252 2.18 -2.48 -26.44
CA PHE A 252 2.56 -3.89 -26.46
C PHE A 252 1.56 -4.72 -25.68
N ALA A 253 0.61 -5.38 -26.40
CA ALA A 253 -0.33 -6.31 -25.81
C ALA A 253 0.11 -7.75 -26.07
N VAL A 254 0.43 -8.49 -25.01
CA VAL A 254 0.74 -9.94 -25.10
C VAL A 254 -0.53 -10.75 -25.42
N PHE A 255 -1.69 -10.28 -24.95
CA PHE A 255 -3.00 -10.86 -25.20
C PHE A 255 -4.03 -9.77 -25.46
N THR A 256 -4.68 -9.79 -26.62
CA THR A 256 -5.88 -9.00 -26.91
C THR A 256 -7.10 -9.79 -26.51
N ILE A 257 -7.72 -9.44 -25.38
CA ILE A 257 -9.05 -9.97 -25.04
C ILE A 257 -10.07 -9.22 -25.90
N HIS A 258 -10.55 -9.81 -26.99
CA HIS A 258 -11.71 -9.30 -27.68
C HIS A 258 -12.92 -9.45 -26.73
N LYS A 259 -13.41 -8.36 -26.20
CA LYS A 259 -14.76 -8.29 -25.64
C LYS A 259 -15.72 -8.41 -26.84
N ASN A 260 -16.15 -9.61 -27.13
CA ASN A 260 -17.38 -9.78 -27.89
C ASN A 260 -18.52 -9.20 -27.05
N GLY A 261 -19.26 -8.25 -27.62
CA GLY A 261 -20.24 -7.38 -27.02
C GLY A 261 -21.41 -8.05 -26.30
#